data_82dd1e675c20cc63b3a71fcc5d133256
#
_entry.id   82dd1e675c20cc63b3a71fcc5d133256
#
_cell.length_a   1.000
_cell.length_b   1.000
_cell.length_c   1.000
_cell.angle_alpha   90.00
_cell.angle_beta   90.00
_cell.angle_gamma   90.00
#
_symmetry.space_group_name_H-M   'P 1'
#
loop_
_entity.id
_entity.type
_entity.pdbx_description
1 polymer ?
#
loop_
_entity_poly.entity_id
_entity_poly.type
_entity_poly.pdbx_seq_one_letter_code
_entity_poly.pdbx_strand_id
1 'polypeptide(L)'
;VRQDLVVAKASEFFYEFVGENSFRPVSELLLPEDGELLKKAVEADTFQPLELITVLHNLKDSVRNVYLRLEQSEQTENGIPLYQITVSDIHDLENRNLRLEQSILKYRHFMTLEDVYFFEYLIEQDSITVYKYVNERAMNQFEGPMNALIRNVEQAHEGSDIAILEGQLRTFCAHLRNGDDFFEMEFVSEQEDKGIWRVKGSRIPKKRDMVAGIIT
;
A
#
# COMPACT_ATOMS: atom_id res chain seq x y z
N VAL A 1 13.62 -30.06 10.79
CA VAL A 1 12.62 -31.15 10.96
C VAL A 1 13.06 -32.41 10.23
N ARG A 2 12.57 -33.53 10.62
CA ARG A 2 12.72 -34.84 9.98
C ARG A 2 11.72 -35.01 8.84
N GLN A 3 11.80 -36.12 8.13
CA GLN A 3 10.86 -36.46 7.04
C GLN A 3 9.40 -36.60 7.52
N ASP A 4 9.16 -37.00 8.76
CA ASP A 4 7.86 -37.02 9.43
C ASP A 4 7.37 -35.64 9.91
N LEU A 5 8.11 -34.57 9.57
CA LEU A 5 7.91 -33.19 10.00
C LEU A 5 8.02 -32.96 11.51
N VAL A 6 8.48 -33.95 12.28
CA VAL A 6 8.78 -33.78 13.70
C VAL A 6 10.00 -32.90 13.88
N VAL A 7 9.92 -31.96 14.82
CA VAL A 7 10.99 -31.02 15.11
C VAL A 7 12.19 -31.73 15.74
N ALA A 8 13.33 -31.78 15.04
CA ALA A 8 14.58 -32.30 15.57
C ALA A 8 15.33 -31.24 16.40
N LYS A 9 15.29 -29.99 15.93
CA LYS A 9 15.88 -28.83 16.61
C LYS A 9 15.13 -27.58 16.19
N ALA A 10 14.89 -26.66 17.13
CA ALA A 10 14.26 -25.37 16.81
C ALA A 10 14.94 -24.23 17.56
N SER A 11 14.62 -23.00 17.16
CA SER A 11 15.01 -21.78 17.86
C SER A 11 14.20 -21.61 19.15
N GLU A 12 14.73 -20.81 20.08
CA GLU A 12 14.06 -20.44 21.31
C GLU A 12 12.70 -19.80 21.04
N PHE A 13 12.62 -18.88 20.05
CA PHE A 13 11.37 -18.26 19.61
C PHE A 13 10.30 -19.29 19.20
N PHE A 14 10.67 -20.34 18.46
CA PHE A 14 9.73 -21.38 18.05
C PHE A 14 9.19 -22.15 19.24
N TYR A 15 10.07 -22.51 20.19
CA TYR A 15 9.67 -23.21 21.42
C TYR A 15 8.80 -22.34 22.34
N GLU A 16 9.11 -21.06 22.46
CA GLU A 16 8.26 -20.10 23.20
C GLU A 16 6.87 -19.97 22.58
N PHE A 17 6.81 -19.93 21.25
CA PHE A 17 5.56 -19.79 20.53
C PHE A 17 4.71 -21.05 20.57
N VAL A 18 5.29 -22.23 20.28
CA VAL A 18 4.55 -23.50 20.18
C VAL A 18 4.39 -24.19 21.54
N GLY A 19 5.33 -23.96 22.46
CA GLY A 19 5.45 -24.60 23.77
C GLY A 19 6.54 -25.68 23.80
N GLU A 20 7.17 -25.85 24.97
CA GLU A 20 8.40 -26.63 25.16
C GLU A 20 8.32 -28.13 24.80
N ASN A 21 7.14 -28.71 24.58
CA ASN A 21 6.96 -30.15 24.44
C ASN A 21 6.29 -30.59 23.13
N SER A 22 6.48 -29.87 22.04
CA SER A 22 5.86 -30.29 20.79
C SER A 22 6.69 -31.34 20.07
N PHE A 23 6.52 -32.59 20.43
CA PHE A 23 6.87 -33.73 19.58
C PHE A 23 5.88 -33.94 18.42
N ARG A 24 4.95 -33.01 18.24
CA ARG A 24 4.00 -33.05 17.14
C ARG A 24 4.65 -32.64 15.84
N PRO A 25 4.27 -33.25 14.72
CA PRO A 25 4.66 -32.76 13.41
C PRO A 25 4.25 -31.31 13.20
N VAL A 26 5.10 -30.50 12.57
CA VAL A 26 4.78 -29.08 12.28
C VAL A 26 3.51 -28.97 11.44
N SER A 27 3.23 -29.96 10.59
CA SER A 27 1.99 -30.01 9.79
C SER A 27 0.71 -30.01 10.62
N GLU A 28 0.73 -30.49 11.87
CA GLU A 28 -0.44 -30.46 12.76
C GLU A 28 -0.64 -29.11 13.45
N LEU A 29 0.34 -28.22 13.38
CA LEU A 29 0.27 -26.87 13.92
C LEU A 29 -0.27 -25.85 12.89
N LEU A 30 -0.48 -26.27 11.66
CA LEU A 30 -0.95 -25.47 10.55
C LEU A 30 -2.43 -25.76 10.23
N LEU A 31 -2.99 -24.98 9.33
CA LEU A 31 -4.26 -25.31 8.71
C LEU A 31 -4.14 -26.69 8.01
N PRO A 32 -5.18 -27.53 8.04
CA PRO A 32 -5.12 -28.89 7.49
C PRO A 32 -4.63 -28.95 6.03
N GLU A 33 -5.05 -28.00 5.20
CA GLU A 33 -4.66 -27.92 3.80
C GLU A 33 -3.15 -27.62 3.65
N ASP A 34 -2.62 -26.71 4.46
CA ASP A 34 -1.21 -26.31 4.43
C ASP A 34 -0.32 -27.41 5.04
N GLY A 35 -0.81 -28.09 6.07
CA GLY A 35 -0.15 -29.25 6.63
C GLY A 35 0.02 -30.38 5.62
N GLU A 36 -0.98 -30.64 4.79
CA GLU A 36 -0.92 -31.63 3.70
C GLU A 36 0.03 -31.18 2.57
N LEU A 37 0.11 -29.88 2.28
CA LEU A 37 1.09 -29.36 1.31
C LEU A 37 2.52 -29.60 1.81
N LEU A 38 2.82 -29.35 3.08
CA LEU A 38 4.11 -29.64 3.69
C LEU A 38 4.49 -31.12 3.57
N LYS A 39 3.56 -32.04 3.90
CA LYS A 39 3.79 -33.48 3.81
C LYS A 39 4.13 -33.89 2.37
N LYS A 40 3.33 -33.45 1.40
CA LYS A 40 3.56 -33.73 -0.02
C LYS A 40 4.92 -33.22 -0.50
N ALA A 41 5.34 -32.03 -0.05
CA ALA A 41 6.63 -31.46 -0.42
C ALA A 41 7.83 -32.29 0.09
N VAL A 42 7.72 -32.86 1.31
CA VAL A 42 8.75 -33.68 1.91
C VAL A 42 8.76 -35.10 1.33
N GLU A 43 7.62 -35.63 0.95
CA GLU A 43 7.45 -36.98 0.38
C GLU A 43 7.75 -37.04 -1.13
N ALA A 44 7.90 -35.91 -1.79
CA ALA A 44 8.14 -35.86 -3.24
C ALA A 44 9.50 -36.47 -3.61
N ASP A 45 9.55 -37.25 -4.68
CA ASP A 45 10.79 -37.85 -5.19
C ASP A 45 11.88 -36.83 -5.50
N THR A 46 11.45 -35.63 -5.91
CA THR A 46 12.32 -34.46 -6.14
C THR A 46 11.83 -33.31 -5.29
N PHE A 47 12.60 -32.99 -4.25
CA PHE A 47 12.25 -31.89 -3.35
C PHE A 47 12.33 -30.55 -4.08
N GLN A 48 11.31 -29.73 -3.89
CA GLN A 48 11.30 -28.30 -4.26
C GLN A 48 11.01 -27.45 -3.04
N PRO A 49 11.73 -26.32 -2.84
CA PRO A 49 11.42 -25.40 -1.77
C PRO A 49 9.96 -24.97 -1.80
N LEU A 50 9.31 -24.97 -0.64
CA LEU A 50 7.91 -24.55 -0.49
C LEU A 50 7.84 -23.29 0.35
N GLU A 51 7.11 -22.30 -0.14
CA GLU A 51 6.81 -21.06 0.58
C GLU A 51 5.30 -20.90 0.67
N LEU A 52 4.79 -20.58 1.87
CA LEU A 52 3.38 -20.33 2.07
C LEU A 52 3.13 -19.33 3.20
N ILE A 53 2.01 -18.63 3.11
CA ILE A 53 1.45 -17.83 4.20
C ILE A 53 0.34 -18.66 4.81
N THR A 54 0.43 -18.90 6.10
CA THR A 54 -0.47 -19.80 6.82
C THR A 54 -0.71 -19.33 8.24
N VAL A 55 -1.58 -20.04 8.93
CA VAL A 55 -1.86 -19.82 10.34
C VAL A 55 -1.15 -20.91 11.16
N LEU A 56 -0.30 -20.47 12.08
CA LEU A 56 0.36 -21.35 13.04
C LEU A 56 -0.42 -21.32 14.37
N HIS A 57 -0.87 -22.48 14.80
CA HIS A 57 -1.55 -22.70 16.07
C HIS A 57 -0.54 -23.06 17.16
N ASN A 58 -0.69 -22.46 18.32
CA ASN A 58 0.08 -22.90 19.49
C ASN A 58 -0.77 -23.80 20.41
N LEU A 59 -0.11 -24.43 21.36
CA LEU A 59 -0.77 -25.32 22.33
C LEU A 59 -1.68 -24.61 23.34
N LYS A 60 -1.70 -23.24 23.33
CA LYS A 60 -2.53 -22.40 24.20
C LYS A 60 -3.69 -21.75 23.45
N ASP A 61 -4.11 -22.32 22.32
CA ASP A 61 -5.17 -21.81 21.44
C ASP A 61 -4.95 -20.40 20.89
N SER A 62 -3.73 -19.89 20.93
CA SER A 62 -3.40 -18.67 20.18
C SER A 62 -2.97 -19.00 18.77
N VAL A 63 -3.32 -18.10 17.85
CA VAL A 63 -3.02 -18.24 16.42
C VAL A 63 -2.19 -17.07 15.94
N ARG A 64 -1.28 -17.33 15.00
CA ARG A 64 -0.46 -16.29 14.35
C ARG A 64 -0.40 -16.52 12.86
N ASN A 65 -0.58 -15.45 12.10
CA ASN A 65 -0.27 -15.47 10.69
C ASN A 65 1.24 -15.47 10.49
N VAL A 66 1.72 -16.46 9.78
CA VAL A 66 3.15 -16.66 9.58
C VAL A 66 3.47 -16.87 8.10
N TYR A 67 4.62 -16.36 7.69
CA TYR A 67 5.27 -16.80 6.46
C TYR A 67 6.16 -17.99 6.80
N LEU A 68 5.96 -19.11 6.10
CA LEU A 68 6.68 -20.35 6.29
C LEU A 68 7.45 -20.69 5.02
N ARG A 69 8.73 -21.02 5.17
CA ARG A 69 9.59 -21.51 4.11
C ARG A 69 10.21 -22.84 4.51
N LEU A 70 10.01 -23.87 3.67
CA LEU A 70 10.56 -25.20 3.80
C LEU A 70 11.68 -25.37 2.79
N GLU A 71 12.86 -25.76 3.26
CA GLU A 71 14.04 -26.04 2.44
C GLU A 71 14.68 -27.37 2.86
N GLN A 72 15.33 -28.06 1.92
CA GLN A 72 16.13 -29.22 2.26
C GLN A 72 17.45 -28.75 2.89
N SER A 73 17.78 -29.30 4.05
CA SER A 73 19.05 -29.03 4.74
C SER A 73 20.19 -29.86 4.13
N GLU A 74 21.40 -29.33 4.19
CA GLU A 74 22.60 -30.11 3.90
C GLU A 74 22.90 -31.18 4.97
N GLN A 75 22.25 -31.10 6.12
CA GLN A 75 22.42 -32.04 7.22
C GLN A 75 21.56 -33.28 7.04
N THR A 76 22.08 -34.40 7.47
CA THR A 76 21.37 -35.69 7.51
C THR A 76 21.41 -36.29 8.92
N GLU A 77 20.37 -37.02 9.30
CA GLU A 77 20.30 -37.81 10.50
C GLU A 77 20.20 -39.31 10.13
N ASN A 78 21.18 -40.12 10.47
CA ASN A 78 21.23 -41.54 10.09
C ASN A 78 21.12 -41.79 8.57
N GLY A 79 21.66 -40.85 7.76
CA GLY A 79 21.55 -40.94 6.27
C GLY A 79 20.23 -40.46 5.70
N ILE A 80 19.31 -40.02 6.53
CA ILE A 80 18.01 -39.45 6.09
C ILE A 80 18.15 -37.93 6.02
N PRO A 81 17.70 -37.27 4.92
CA PRO A 81 17.78 -35.81 4.80
C PRO A 81 16.95 -35.12 5.89
N LEU A 82 17.49 -34.02 6.41
CA LEU A 82 16.74 -33.11 7.27
C LEU A 82 16.21 -31.94 6.45
N TYR A 83 15.15 -31.32 6.94
CA TYR A 83 14.55 -30.13 6.34
C TYR A 83 14.61 -28.97 7.32
N GLN A 84 14.81 -27.79 6.78
CA GLN A 84 14.77 -26.54 7.53
C GLN A 84 13.43 -25.87 7.27
N ILE A 85 12.71 -25.54 8.34
CA ILE A 85 11.51 -24.71 8.29
C ILE A 85 11.88 -23.37 8.93
N THR A 86 11.76 -22.31 8.15
CA THR A 86 11.86 -20.93 8.62
C THR A 86 10.46 -20.39 8.82
N VAL A 87 10.17 -19.87 10.00
CA VAL A 87 8.87 -19.28 10.36
C VAL A 87 9.09 -17.82 10.70
N SER A 88 8.39 -16.93 10.00
CA SER A 88 8.40 -15.49 10.26
C SER A 88 6.97 -15.03 10.66
N ASP A 89 6.85 -14.43 11.84
CA ASP A 89 5.58 -13.85 12.29
C ASP A 89 5.25 -12.62 11.44
N ILE A 90 4.14 -12.67 10.72
CA ILE A 90 3.64 -11.57 9.88
C ILE A 90 2.29 -11.02 10.39
N HIS A 91 1.82 -11.52 11.54
CA HIS A 91 0.52 -11.16 12.09
C HIS A 91 0.33 -9.65 12.26
N ASP A 92 1.32 -8.97 12.83
CA ASP A 92 1.26 -7.52 13.01
C ASP A 92 1.33 -6.76 11.68
N LEU A 93 2.09 -7.26 10.71
CA LEU A 93 2.18 -6.67 9.37
C LEU A 93 0.85 -6.76 8.63
N GLU A 94 0.23 -7.93 8.65
CA GLU A 94 -1.09 -8.13 8.03
C GLU A 94 -2.18 -7.28 8.69
N ASN A 95 -2.20 -7.22 10.02
CA ASN A 95 -3.14 -6.37 10.73
C ASN A 95 -2.96 -4.88 10.40
N ARG A 96 -1.72 -4.43 10.23
CA ARG A 96 -1.44 -3.04 9.79
C ARG A 96 -1.90 -2.81 8.37
N ASN A 97 -1.64 -3.75 7.46
CA ASN A 97 -2.08 -3.66 6.07
C ASN A 97 -3.62 -3.61 5.98
N LEU A 98 -4.31 -4.50 6.71
CA LEU A 98 -5.77 -4.51 6.75
C LEU A 98 -6.36 -3.18 7.27
N ARG A 99 -5.78 -2.63 8.35
CA ARG A 99 -6.19 -1.31 8.87
C ARG A 99 -5.92 -0.19 7.88
N LEU A 100 -4.81 -0.25 7.15
CA LEU A 100 -4.47 0.72 6.12
C LEU A 100 -5.46 0.65 4.95
N GLU A 101 -5.77 -0.54 4.46
CA GLU A 101 -6.77 -0.76 3.41
C GLU A 101 -8.15 -0.24 3.82
N GLN A 102 -8.61 -0.57 5.03
CA GLN A 102 -9.87 -0.05 5.56
C GLN A 102 -9.87 1.48 5.65
N SER A 103 -8.75 2.08 6.03
CA SER A 103 -8.62 3.53 6.08
C SER A 103 -8.68 4.15 4.68
N ILE A 104 -7.97 3.57 3.72
CA ILE A 104 -7.99 4.01 2.32
C ILE A 104 -9.41 3.93 1.75
N LEU A 105 -10.13 2.84 1.99
CA LEU A 105 -11.52 2.68 1.53
C LEU A 105 -12.44 3.75 2.14
N LYS A 106 -12.31 4.02 3.44
CA LYS A 106 -13.07 5.10 4.09
C LYS A 106 -12.77 6.47 3.47
N TYR A 107 -11.49 6.79 3.25
CA TYR A 107 -11.11 8.06 2.61
C TYR A 107 -11.67 8.17 1.19
N ARG A 108 -11.55 7.13 0.38
CA ARG A 108 -12.12 7.11 -0.99
C ARG A 108 -13.63 7.32 -0.98
N HIS A 109 -14.33 6.70 -0.03
CA HIS A 109 -15.77 6.89 0.11
C HIS A 109 -16.11 8.35 0.45
N PHE A 110 -15.45 8.97 1.42
CA PHE A 110 -15.65 10.38 1.75
C PHE A 110 -15.32 11.30 0.57
N MET A 111 -14.23 11.03 -0.15
CA MET A 111 -13.86 11.81 -1.33
C MET A 111 -14.89 11.71 -2.48
N THR A 112 -15.62 10.60 -2.54
CA THR A 112 -16.70 10.43 -3.54
C THR A 112 -17.96 11.23 -3.18
N LEU A 113 -18.20 11.48 -1.88
CA LEU A 113 -19.36 12.26 -1.40
C LEU A 113 -19.21 13.76 -1.63
N GLU A 114 -17.98 14.25 -1.75
CA GLU A 114 -17.66 15.65 -1.97
C GLU A 114 -17.39 15.90 -3.45
N ASP A 115 -17.91 17.01 -3.98
CA ASP A 115 -17.66 17.44 -5.37
C ASP A 115 -16.31 18.17 -5.47
N VAL A 116 -15.23 17.42 -5.20
CA VAL A 116 -13.88 17.93 -5.01
C VAL A 116 -12.96 17.34 -6.08
N TYR A 117 -12.13 18.18 -6.67
CA TYR A 117 -11.01 17.76 -7.48
C TYR A 117 -9.75 17.67 -6.63
N PHE A 118 -8.91 16.71 -6.95
CA PHE A 118 -7.60 16.51 -6.34
C PHE A 118 -6.54 16.82 -7.38
N PHE A 119 -5.40 17.33 -6.94
CA PHE A 119 -4.25 17.46 -7.80
C PHE A 119 -2.98 16.96 -7.12
N GLU A 120 -2.07 16.49 -7.94
CA GLU A 120 -0.70 16.12 -7.59
C GLU A 120 0.25 16.77 -8.60
N TYR A 121 1.28 17.44 -8.11
CA TYR A 121 2.28 18.09 -8.94
C TYR A 121 3.66 17.57 -8.59
N LEU A 122 4.36 17.04 -9.58
CA LEU A 122 5.75 16.59 -9.49
C LEU A 122 6.66 17.71 -9.95
N ILE A 123 7.38 18.31 -9.01
CA ILE A 123 8.17 19.55 -9.23
C ILE A 123 9.28 19.31 -10.26
N GLU A 124 10.05 18.24 -10.10
CA GLU A 124 11.18 17.93 -10.98
C GLU A 124 10.76 17.59 -12.41
N GLN A 125 9.57 17.01 -12.58
CA GLN A 125 9.04 16.60 -13.88
C GLN A 125 8.16 17.66 -14.53
N ASP A 126 7.87 18.79 -13.83
CA ASP A 126 6.88 19.81 -14.22
C ASP A 126 5.55 19.17 -14.69
N SER A 127 5.11 18.14 -13.98
CA SER A 127 3.92 17.35 -14.33
C SER A 127 2.85 17.47 -13.27
N ILE A 128 1.62 17.81 -13.69
CA ILE A 128 0.45 17.88 -12.82
C ILE A 128 -0.59 16.87 -13.28
N THR A 129 -1.16 16.17 -12.30
CA THR A 129 -2.32 15.29 -12.48
C THR A 129 -3.48 15.88 -11.70
N VAL A 130 -4.62 16.06 -12.35
CA VAL A 130 -5.88 16.47 -11.73
C VAL A 130 -6.87 15.34 -11.88
N TYR A 131 -7.51 14.95 -10.79
CA TYR A 131 -8.46 13.84 -10.78
C TYR A 131 -9.61 14.08 -9.81
N LYS A 132 -10.69 13.31 -10.00
CA LYS A 132 -11.88 13.31 -9.14
C LYS A 132 -12.23 11.88 -8.79
N TYR A 133 -12.73 11.65 -7.57
CA TYR A 133 -13.26 10.34 -7.23
C TYR A 133 -14.71 10.20 -7.67
N VAL A 134 -15.00 9.14 -8.43
CA VAL A 134 -16.33 8.74 -8.85
C VAL A 134 -16.50 7.26 -8.56
N ASN A 135 -17.49 6.90 -7.76
CA ASN A 135 -17.70 5.51 -7.33
C ASN A 135 -16.41 4.86 -6.77
N GLU A 136 -15.74 5.60 -5.87
CA GLU A 136 -14.49 5.18 -5.19
C GLU A 136 -13.28 4.95 -6.13
N ARG A 137 -13.39 5.35 -7.39
CA ARG A 137 -12.30 5.29 -8.38
C ARG A 137 -11.81 6.68 -8.73
N ALA A 138 -10.49 6.83 -8.77
CA ALA A 138 -9.88 8.04 -9.29
C ALA A 138 -10.08 8.12 -10.82
N MET A 139 -10.70 9.19 -11.27
CA MET A 139 -10.93 9.47 -12.69
C MET A 139 -10.06 10.67 -13.07
N ASN A 140 -9.02 10.44 -13.88
CA ASN A 140 -8.18 11.51 -14.39
C ASN A 140 -9.00 12.49 -15.22
N GLN A 141 -8.87 13.78 -14.87
CA GLN A 141 -9.45 14.89 -15.60
C GLN A 141 -8.40 15.57 -16.48
N PHE A 142 -7.14 15.61 -15.98
CA PHE A 142 -6.01 16.12 -16.70
C PHE A 142 -4.72 15.45 -16.20
N GLU A 143 -3.79 15.19 -17.10
CA GLU A 143 -2.44 14.75 -16.81
C GLU A 143 -1.48 15.33 -17.85
N GLY A 144 -0.44 16.01 -17.40
CA GLY A 144 0.53 16.61 -18.30
C GLY A 144 1.34 17.75 -17.67
N PRO A 145 2.15 18.45 -18.48
CA PRO A 145 2.95 19.57 -18.00
C PRO A 145 2.07 20.75 -17.61
N MET A 146 2.53 21.53 -16.63
CA MET A 146 1.83 22.70 -16.12
C MET A 146 1.36 23.67 -17.22
N ASN A 147 2.19 23.90 -18.22
CA ASN A 147 1.85 24.81 -19.33
C ASN A 147 0.68 24.30 -20.17
N ALA A 148 0.45 23.00 -20.25
CA ALA A 148 -0.72 22.45 -20.95
C ALA A 148 -2.00 22.64 -20.12
N LEU A 149 -1.94 22.48 -18.81
CA LEU A 149 -3.06 22.80 -17.93
C LEU A 149 -3.47 24.27 -18.06
N ILE A 150 -2.50 25.20 -18.00
CA ILE A 150 -2.75 26.63 -18.15
C ILE A 150 -3.51 26.92 -19.45
N ARG A 151 -3.00 26.41 -20.59
CA ARG A 151 -3.66 26.59 -21.90
C ARG A 151 -5.09 26.03 -21.92
N ASN A 152 -5.32 24.88 -21.31
CA ASN A 152 -6.66 24.29 -21.24
C ASN A 152 -7.62 25.17 -20.43
N VAL A 153 -7.15 25.73 -19.32
CA VAL A 153 -7.94 26.64 -18.50
C VAL A 153 -8.21 27.96 -19.24
N GLU A 154 -7.20 28.55 -19.91
CA GLU A 154 -7.36 29.77 -20.72
C GLU A 154 -8.35 29.56 -21.88
N GLN A 155 -8.28 28.43 -22.58
CA GLN A 155 -9.19 28.10 -23.68
C GLN A 155 -10.64 27.86 -23.20
N ALA A 156 -10.83 27.43 -21.97
CA ALA A 156 -12.17 27.23 -21.40
C ALA A 156 -12.82 28.54 -20.94
N HIS A 157 -12.07 29.64 -20.87
CA HIS A 157 -12.54 30.96 -20.43
C HIS A 157 -12.45 31.94 -21.60
N GLU A 158 -13.60 32.35 -22.11
CA GLU A 158 -13.71 33.42 -23.11
C GLU A 158 -14.18 34.69 -22.40
N GLY A 159 -13.46 35.82 -22.53
CA GLY A 159 -13.94 37.12 -22.09
C GLY A 159 -12.95 37.96 -21.27
N SER A 160 -13.47 39.01 -20.59
CA SER A 160 -12.70 40.06 -19.89
C SER A 160 -11.95 39.62 -18.65
N ASP A 161 -12.25 38.41 -18.15
CA ASP A 161 -11.69 37.87 -16.90
C ASP A 161 -10.28 37.23 -17.06
N ILE A 162 -9.79 37.16 -18.30
CA ILE A 162 -8.52 36.47 -18.62
C ILE A 162 -7.33 37.04 -17.82
N ALA A 163 -7.26 38.35 -17.63
CA ALA A 163 -6.13 38.94 -16.91
C ALA A 163 -6.11 38.60 -15.41
N ILE A 164 -7.27 38.52 -14.79
CA ILE A 164 -7.43 38.11 -13.37
C ILE A 164 -7.07 36.64 -13.24
N LEU A 165 -7.61 35.82 -14.12
CA LEU A 165 -7.33 34.39 -14.17
C LEU A 165 -5.84 34.08 -14.41
N GLU A 166 -5.20 34.77 -15.34
CA GLU A 166 -3.73 34.64 -15.56
C GLU A 166 -2.94 34.97 -14.30
N GLY A 167 -3.29 36.05 -13.58
CA GLY A 167 -2.66 36.41 -12.31
C GLY A 167 -2.81 35.30 -11.25
N GLN A 168 -4.00 34.77 -11.13
CA GLN A 168 -4.31 33.65 -10.20
C GLN A 168 -3.56 32.38 -10.59
N LEU A 169 -3.54 32.00 -11.86
CA LEU A 169 -2.80 30.85 -12.38
C LEU A 169 -1.30 30.99 -12.18
N ARG A 170 -0.71 32.19 -12.41
CA ARG A 170 0.70 32.44 -12.13
C ARG A 170 1.03 32.25 -10.66
N THR A 171 0.17 32.74 -9.76
CA THR A 171 0.33 32.56 -8.31
C THR A 171 0.26 31.09 -7.94
N PHE A 172 -0.72 30.35 -8.44
CA PHE A 172 -0.84 28.90 -8.25
C PHE A 172 0.40 28.15 -8.71
N CYS A 173 0.86 28.43 -9.94
CA CYS A 173 2.09 27.83 -10.47
C CYS A 173 3.33 28.16 -9.64
N ALA A 174 3.42 29.38 -9.08
CA ALA A 174 4.52 29.75 -8.20
C ALA A 174 4.52 28.92 -6.91
N HIS A 175 3.38 28.77 -6.24
CA HIS A 175 3.25 27.91 -5.07
C HIS A 175 3.65 26.45 -5.35
N LEU A 176 3.23 25.91 -6.49
CA LEU A 176 3.57 24.54 -6.88
C LEU A 176 5.07 24.39 -7.15
N ARG A 177 5.67 25.26 -7.96
CA ARG A 177 7.09 25.20 -8.32
C ARG A 177 8.02 25.45 -7.14
N ASN A 178 7.64 26.34 -6.24
CA ASN A 178 8.40 26.57 -5.00
C ASN A 178 8.29 25.39 -4.04
N GLY A 179 7.29 24.53 -4.22
CA GLY A 179 7.00 23.42 -3.34
C GLY A 179 6.66 23.92 -1.93
N ASP A 180 5.72 24.86 -1.83
CA ASP A 180 5.33 25.44 -0.57
C ASP A 180 4.80 24.39 0.40
N ASP A 181 5.12 24.52 1.67
CA ASP A 181 4.68 23.57 2.70
C ASP A 181 3.15 23.60 2.90
N PHE A 182 2.54 24.78 2.64
CA PHE A 182 1.09 24.95 2.60
C PHE A 182 0.74 26.25 1.85
N PHE A 183 -0.32 26.20 1.05
CA PHE A 183 -0.94 27.39 0.46
C PHE A 183 -2.46 27.20 0.36
N GLU A 184 -3.16 28.34 0.38
CA GLU A 184 -4.60 28.44 0.11
C GLU A 184 -4.83 29.65 -0.77
N MET A 185 -5.64 29.50 -1.82
CA MET A 185 -5.99 30.59 -2.71
C MET A 185 -7.41 30.41 -3.26
N GLU A 186 -7.98 31.48 -3.75
CA GLU A 186 -9.28 31.51 -4.39
C GLU A 186 -9.14 31.92 -5.85
N PHE A 187 -9.80 31.15 -6.73
CA PHE A 187 -10.04 31.52 -8.10
C PHE A 187 -11.44 32.10 -8.19
N VAL A 188 -11.52 33.36 -8.54
CA VAL A 188 -12.80 34.08 -8.67
C VAL A 188 -13.17 34.16 -10.14
N SER A 189 -14.36 33.68 -10.49
CA SER A 189 -14.97 33.93 -11.80
C SER A 189 -15.95 35.09 -11.68
N GLU A 190 -15.83 36.10 -12.54
CA GLU A 190 -16.78 37.23 -12.60
C GLU A 190 -18.09 36.87 -13.30
N GLN A 191 -18.22 35.67 -13.86
CA GLN A 191 -19.50 35.23 -14.47
C GLN A 191 -20.48 34.84 -13.36
N GLU A 192 -21.68 35.41 -13.40
CA GLU A 192 -22.74 35.30 -12.36
C GLU A 192 -23.11 33.86 -11.95
N ASP A 193 -22.81 32.84 -12.78
CA ASP A 193 -23.11 31.42 -12.52
C ASP A 193 -21.91 30.54 -12.22
N LYS A 194 -20.68 31.07 -12.19
CA LYS A 194 -19.48 30.28 -11.89
C LYS A 194 -18.94 30.70 -10.54
N GLY A 195 -19.10 29.80 -9.59
CA GLY A 195 -18.72 30.00 -8.19
C GLY A 195 -17.23 30.31 -7.96
N ILE A 196 -16.92 30.60 -6.72
CA ILE A 196 -15.54 30.76 -6.24
C ILE A 196 -14.95 29.38 -6.08
N TRP A 197 -13.84 29.12 -6.77
CA TRP A 197 -13.06 27.90 -6.58
C TRP A 197 -12.00 28.13 -5.53
N ARG A 198 -11.94 27.29 -4.53
CA ARG A 198 -10.94 27.35 -3.49
C ARG A 198 -9.92 26.23 -3.69
N VAL A 199 -8.65 26.61 -3.74
CA VAL A 199 -7.54 25.67 -3.92
C VAL A 199 -6.69 25.66 -2.66
N LYS A 200 -6.47 24.46 -2.12
CA LYS A 200 -5.57 24.25 -0.98
C LYS A 200 -4.56 23.18 -1.37
N GLY A 201 -3.29 23.44 -1.08
CA GLY A 201 -2.23 22.49 -1.38
C GLY A 201 -1.11 22.54 -0.37
N SER A 202 -0.35 21.47 -0.31
CA SER A 202 0.84 21.37 0.51
C SER A 202 1.82 20.36 -0.05
N ARG A 203 3.09 20.54 0.31
CA ARG A 203 4.14 19.55 0.04
C ARG A 203 3.85 18.27 0.81
N ILE A 204 4.00 17.12 0.15
CA ILE A 204 3.80 15.83 0.79
C ILE A 204 4.98 15.51 1.72
N PRO A 205 4.73 15.25 3.02
CA PRO A 205 5.79 14.83 3.93
C PRO A 205 6.56 13.61 3.39
N LYS A 206 7.90 13.67 3.45
CA LYS A 206 8.81 12.63 2.93
C LYS A 206 8.90 12.50 1.39
N LYS A 207 8.10 13.26 0.62
CA LYS A 207 8.20 13.36 -0.84
C LYS A 207 8.47 14.82 -1.20
N ARG A 208 9.72 15.24 -1.11
CA ARG A 208 10.12 16.66 -1.25
C ARG A 208 9.85 17.26 -2.63
N ASP A 209 9.71 16.41 -3.63
CA ASP A 209 9.46 16.75 -5.04
C ASP A 209 7.96 16.77 -5.40
N MET A 210 7.07 16.61 -4.41
CA MET A 210 5.64 16.47 -4.66
C MET A 210 4.80 17.43 -3.82
N VAL A 211 3.93 18.16 -4.49
CA VAL A 211 2.85 18.97 -3.91
C VAL A 211 1.52 18.33 -4.25
N ALA A 212 0.64 18.20 -3.28
CA ALA A 212 -0.72 17.70 -3.51
C ALA A 212 -1.76 18.61 -2.85
N GLY A 213 -2.98 18.57 -3.35
CA GLY A 213 -4.04 19.40 -2.81
C GLY A 213 -5.41 19.11 -3.39
N ILE A 214 -6.34 20.00 -3.05
CA ILE A 214 -7.75 19.94 -3.42
C ILE A 214 -8.21 21.24 -4.06
N ILE A 215 -9.22 21.11 -4.93
CA ILE A 215 -9.95 22.22 -5.55
C ILE A 215 -11.44 21.99 -5.24
N THR A 216 -12.06 22.91 -4.54
CA THR A 216 -13.45 22.86 -4.08
C THR A 216 -14.29 24.00 -4.60
#